data_733019bdd505ff6b2a2b020ef48e80d6
#
_entry.id   733019bdd505ff6b2a2b020ef48e80d6
#
_cell.length_a   1.000
_cell.length_b   1.000
_cell.length_c   1.000
_cell.angle_alpha   90.00
_cell.angle_beta   90.00
_cell.angle_gamma   90.00
#
_symmetry.space_group_name_H-M   'P 1'
#
loop_
_entity.id
_entity.type
_entity.pdbx_description
1 polymer ?
#
loop_
_entity_poly.entity_id
_entity_poly.type
_entity_poly.pdbx_seq_one_letter_code
_entity_poly.pdbx_strand_id
1 'polypeptide(L)'
;MKLSVCLALILSLSVAADIFSDDSVSKVSSDSTSELSALKVANKAFVKAFNHRDANAIAEMWDEDGDYIDETGTHYVGRDAIHAEFENYFHSSYGRKIKVHANSIRFLRPDIVLIDGTSEVDPAPEGKPVMGRFSAIRIKKDGKWLLTSVRESAEEVPSNYEHLKPLEWMIGEWVDQEDSTSIYTSAVWSKNKNFILRKFKVNLKGRVLLSGTQRVGWDPIRKQIKSWTFDTDGGMAEGYWSRQGNHWVVKKVGVLQDGTRATATNTYTLDENDEDRFLWKSQNRIVGNVHEPDIDQVKVIRLPPALDSK
;
A
#
# COMPACT_ATOMS: atom_id res chain seq x y z
N MET A 1 36.28 12.82 -14.21
CA MET A 1 36.63 11.66 -15.07
C MET A 1 35.56 10.58 -14.87
N LYS A 2 34.84 10.28 -15.93
CA LYS A 2 33.83 9.26 -16.18
C LYS A 2 32.49 9.35 -15.41
N LEU A 3 31.53 10.00 -16.09
CA LEU A 3 30.09 9.82 -16.08
C LEU A 3 29.74 8.35 -16.36
N SER A 4 28.70 7.85 -15.69
CA SER A 4 27.84 6.83 -16.28
C SER A 4 26.39 7.17 -15.94
N VAL A 5 25.71 7.65 -16.96
CA VAL A 5 24.27 7.87 -17.03
C VAL A 5 23.63 6.51 -17.36
N CYS A 6 22.73 6.00 -16.54
CA CYS A 6 21.79 4.96 -16.95
C CYS A 6 20.39 5.56 -17.07
N LEU A 7 20.05 5.84 -18.31
CA LEU A 7 18.74 6.21 -18.80
C LEU A 7 17.93 4.91 -19.00
N ALA A 8 16.89 4.69 -18.24
CA ALA A 8 15.96 3.61 -18.49
C ALA A 8 14.76 4.15 -19.27
N LEU A 9 14.75 3.89 -20.56
CA LEU A 9 13.63 4.11 -21.47
C LEU A 9 12.55 3.07 -21.21
N ILE A 10 11.33 3.53 -21.00
CA ILE A 10 10.12 2.71 -21.12
C ILE A 10 9.75 2.67 -22.61
N LEU A 11 9.87 1.52 -23.23
CA LEU A 11 9.27 1.27 -24.55
C LEU A 11 8.27 0.14 -24.43
N SER A 12 7.01 0.47 -24.70
CA SER A 12 5.98 -0.47 -25.11
C SER A 12 6.29 -0.99 -26.49
N LEU A 13 6.36 -2.33 -26.68
CA LEU A 13 6.25 -2.91 -28.02
C LEU A 13 5.45 -4.21 -27.98
N SER A 14 4.42 -4.18 -28.81
CA SER A 14 3.63 -5.30 -29.25
C SER A 14 4.43 -6.20 -30.17
N VAL A 15 4.21 -7.51 -30.04
CA VAL A 15 4.27 -8.59 -31.04
C VAL A 15 5.46 -8.63 -32.01
N ALA A 16 6.29 -9.64 -31.85
CA ALA A 16 6.79 -10.47 -32.96
C ALA A 16 7.12 -11.87 -32.39
N ALA A 17 6.42 -12.86 -32.91
CA ALA A 17 6.75 -14.26 -32.76
C ALA A 17 7.93 -14.57 -33.65
N ASP A 18 8.62 -15.64 -33.27
CA ASP A 18 9.50 -16.52 -34.05
C ASP A 18 11.01 -16.36 -33.86
N ILE A 19 11.51 -17.58 -33.61
CA ILE A 19 12.87 -18.10 -33.78
C ILE A 19 13.75 -18.05 -32.53
N PHE A 20 13.55 -19.02 -31.64
CA PHE A 20 14.63 -19.87 -31.13
C PHE A 20 14.05 -21.29 -30.87
N SER A 21 14.32 -22.17 -31.81
CA SER A 21 14.23 -23.61 -31.58
C SER A 21 15.39 -24.00 -30.66
N ASP A 22 15.11 -24.12 -29.36
CA ASP A 22 15.96 -24.92 -28.49
C ASP A 22 15.17 -26.15 -28.06
N ASP A 23 15.54 -27.30 -28.62
CA ASP A 23 15.00 -28.63 -28.38
C ASP A 23 15.40 -29.14 -27.00
N SER A 24 15.04 -28.43 -25.93
CA SER A 24 15.17 -28.90 -24.55
C SER A 24 13.95 -28.56 -23.69
N VAL A 25 12.76 -28.45 -24.30
CA VAL A 25 11.52 -28.54 -23.52
C VAL A 25 11.32 -30.01 -23.18
N SER A 26 11.92 -30.44 -22.06
CA SER A 26 11.57 -31.71 -21.43
C SER A 26 10.06 -31.76 -21.25
N LYS A 27 9.41 -32.77 -21.85
CA LYS A 27 8.00 -33.12 -21.65
C LYS A 27 7.66 -33.00 -20.18
N VAL A 28 6.92 -31.99 -19.81
CA VAL A 28 6.23 -31.94 -18.52
C VAL A 28 5.25 -33.09 -18.55
N SER A 29 5.52 -34.16 -17.82
CA SER A 29 4.66 -35.33 -17.76
C SER A 29 3.30 -34.92 -17.17
N SER A 30 2.24 -35.64 -17.52
CA SER A 30 0.89 -35.43 -16.93
C SER A 30 0.92 -35.44 -15.38
N ASP A 31 1.83 -36.20 -14.80
CA ASP A 31 2.10 -36.25 -13.36
C ASP A 31 2.55 -34.90 -12.80
N SER A 32 3.43 -34.14 -13.47
CA SER A 32 3.91 -32.84 -13.00
C SER A 32 2.79 -31.79 -12.93
N THR A 33 1.81 -31.85 -13.84
CA THR A 33 0.65 -30.94 -13.85
C THR A 33 -0.27 -31.24 -12.67
N SER A 34 -0.49 -32.50 -12.34
CA SER A 34 -1.26 -32.96 -11.20
C SER A 34 -0.62 -32.52 -9.88
N GLU A 35 0.70 -32.69 -9.74
CA GLU A 35 1.44 -32.30 -8.55
C GLU A 35 1.45 -30.78 -8.34
N LEU A 36 1.62 -29.99 -9.39
CA LEU A 36 1.50 -28.53 -9.31
C LEU A 36 0.10 -28.08 -8.87
N SER A 37 -0.93 -28.79 -9.31
CA SER A 37 -2.31 -28.53 -8.88
C SER A 37 -2.49 -28.83 -7.38
N ALA A 38 -1.95 -29.95 -6.90
CA ALA A 38 -1.99 -30.33 -5.49
C ALA A 38 -1.25 -29.32 -4.60
N LEU A 39 -0.09 -28.83 -5.04
CA LEU A 39 0.66 -27.78 -4.34
C LEU A 39 -0.11 -26.46 -4.28
N LYS A 40 -0.79 -26.06 -5.35
CA LYS A 40 -1.67 -24.87 -5.35
C LYS A 40 -2.84 -25.01 -4.36
N VAL A 41 -3.42 -26.21 -4.27
CA VAL A 41 -4.48 -26.51 -3.28
C VAL A 41 -3.94 -26.41 -1.86
N ALA A 42 -2.76 -26.99 -1.59
CA ALA A 42 -2.11 -26.93 -0.29
C ALA A 42 -1.80 -25.48 0.13
N ASN A 43 -1.34 -24.63 -0.80
CA ASN A 43 -1.08 -23.22 -0.55
C ASN A 43 -2.37 -22.44 -0.23
N LYS A 44 -3.45 -22.69 -0.99
CA LYS A 44 -4.76 -22.09 -0.72
C LYS A 44 -5.32 -22.52 0.64
N ALA A 45 -5.09 -23.77 1.04
CA ALA A 45 -5.51 -24.28 2.34
C ALA A 45 -4.78 -23.55 3.47
N PHE A 46 -3.47 -23.32 3.36
CA PHE A 46 -2.69 -22.53 4.31
C PHE A 46 -3.26 -21.10 4.44
N VAL A 47 -3.43 -20.39 3.34
CA VAL A 47 -3.99 -19.03 3.34
C VAL A 47 -5.37 -19.00 3.99
N LYS A 48 -6.21 -20.00 3.71
CA LYS A 48 -7.53 -20.12 4.32
C LYS A 48 -7.42 -20.32 5.83
N ALA A 49 -6.61 -21.26 6.29
CA ALA A 49 -6.42 -21.56 7.72
C ALA A 49 -5.89 -20.32 8.47
N PHE A 50 -4.87 -19.66 7.93
CA PHE A 50 -4.33 -18.42 8.52
C PHE A 50 -5.40 -17.34 8.62
N ASN A 51 -6.16 -17.10 7.55
CA ASN A 51 -7.18 -16.08 7.50
C ASN A 51 -8.40 -16.37 8.40
N HIS A 52 -8.58 -17.63 8.83
CA HIS A 52 -9.56 -18.05 9.85
C HIS A 52 -8.94 -18.17 11.25
N ARG A 53 -7.62 -17.91 11.39
CA ARG A 53 -6.89 -18.01 12.66
C ARG A 53 -6.91 -19.42 13.25
N ASP A 54 -6.86 -20.41 12.38
CA ASP A 54 -6.91 -21.83 12.73
C ASP A 54 -5.48 -22.41 12.83
N ALA A 55 -4.89 -22.26 14.03
CA ALA A 55 -3.54 -22.76 14.29
C ALA A 55 -3.45 -24.28 14.19
N ASN A 56 -4.52 -25.01 14.55
CA ASN A 56 -4.58 -26.47 14.43
C ASN A 56 -4.46 -26.90 12.95
N ALA A 57 -5.31 -26.31 12.09
CA ALA A 57 -5.27 -26.63 10.67
C ALA A 57 -3.90 -26.26 10.04
N ILE A 58 -3.24 -25.19 10.50
CA ILE A 58 -1.89 -24.84 10.04
C ILE A 58 -0.89 -25.91 10.49
N ALA A 59 -0.91 -26.31 11.76
CA ALA A 59 0.00 -27.30 12.31
C ALA A 59 -0.11 -28.66 11.58
N GLU A 60 -1.32 -29.08 11.23
CA GLU A 60 -1.56 -30.32 10.47
C GLU A 60 -0.95 -30.30 9.05
N MET A 61 -0.62 -29.14 8.50
CA MET A 61 0.07 -29.00 7.21
C MET A 61 1.59 -29.21 7.31
N TRP A 62 2.12 -29.34 8.52
CA TRP A 62 3.54 -29.57 8.78
C TRP A 62 3.84 -31.03 9.02
N ASP A 63 5.04 -31.44 8.61
CA ASP A 63 5.62 -32.69 9.07
C ASP A 63 5.88 -32.68 10.58
N GLU A 64 5.89 -33.83 11.25
CA GLU A 64 6.07 -33.91 12.70
C GLU A 64 7.38 -33.26 13.15
N ASP A 65 8.45 -33.48 12.38
CA ASP A 65 9.79 -32.95 12.62
C ASP A 65 10.07 -31.65 11.82
N GLY A 66 9.02 -31.00 11.30
CA GLY A 66 9.17 -29.80 10.50
C GLY A 66 9.77 -28.65 11.29
N ASP A 67 10.48 -27.74 10.61
CA ASP A 67 11.09 -26.58 11.24
C ASP A 67 10.75 -25.28 10.54
N TYR A 68 10.53 -24.24 11.34
CA TYR A 68 10.17 -22.92 10.91
C TYR A 68 11.10 -21.88 11.52
N ILE A 69 11.72 -21.05 10.69
CA ILE A 69 12.40 -19.83 11.12
C ILE A 69 11.60 -18.64 10.62
N ASP A 70 11.14 -17.80 11.56
CA ASP A 70 10.40 -16.60 11.27
C ASP A 70 11.28 -15.43 10.77
N GLU A 71 10.66 -14.32 10.43
CA GLU A 71 11.34 -13.11 9.94
C GLU A 71 12.25 -12.45 10.99
N THR A 72 12.11 -12.81 12.27
CA THR A 72 12.98 -12.32 13.37
C THR A 72 14.19 -13.22 13.57
N GLY A 73 14.21 -14.39 12.93
CA GLY A 73 15.23 -15.42 13.10
C GLY A 73 14.95 -16.40 14.25
N THR A 74 13.75 -16.35 14.85
CA THR A 74 13.35 -17.34 15.88
C THR A 74 13.08 -18.68 15.24
N HIS A 75 13.62 -19.75 15.83
CA HIS A 75 13.55 -21.11 15.29
C HIS A 75 12.59 -21.97 16.09
N TYR A 76 11.55 -22.46 15.44
CA TYR A 76 10.55 -23.37 15.97
C TYR A 76 10.76 -24.75 15.37
N VAL A 77 10.90 -25.78 16.19
CA VAL A 77 11.16 -27.15 15.76
C VAL A 77 10.04 -28.07 16.22
N GLY A 78 9.50 -28.81 15.28
CA GLY A 78 8.40 -29.72 15.47
C GLY A 78 7.02 -29.05 15.39
N ARG A 79 6.01 -29.85 15.04
CA ARG A 79 4.64 -29.42 14.81
C ARG A 79 4.04 -28.68 16.00
N ASP A 80 4.32 -29.15 17.24
CA ASP A 80 3.76 -28.55 18.46
C ASP A 80 4.29 -27.14 18.73
N ALA A 81 5.60 -26.92 18.49
CA ALA A 81 6.20 -25.60 18.65
C ALA A 81 5.65 -24.62 17.59
N ILE A 82 5.46 -25.09 16.37
CA ILE A 82 4.89 -24.31 15.27
C ILE A 82 3.42 -23.97 15.56
N HIS A 83 2.66 -24.93 16.09
CA HIS A 83 1.28 -24.69 16.52
C HIS A 83 1.20 -23.57 17.57
N ALA A 84 2.04 -23.68 18.63
CA ALA A 84 2.06 -22.70 19.71
C ALA A 84 2.41 -21.29 19.20
N GLU A 85 3.34 -21.18 18.21
CA GLU A 85 3.67 -19.90 17.61
C GLU A 85 2.49 -19.28 16.86
N PHE A 86 1.79 -20.04 16.01
CA PHE A 86 0.62 -19.52 15.31
C PHE A 86 -0.53 -19.17 16.27
N GLU A 87 -0.71 -19.89 17.38
CA GLU A 87 -1.64 -19.47 18.42
C GLU A 87 -1.27 -18.12 19.02
N ASN A 88 -0.01 -17.94 19.42
CA ASN A 88 0.50 -16.68 19.97
C ASN A 88 0.36 -15.54 18.99
N TYR A 89 0.72 -15.77 17.71
CA TYR A 89 0.58 -14.79 16.65
C TYR A 89 -0.88 -14.35 16.50
N PHE A 90 -1.82 -15.27 16.47
CA PHE A 90 -3.24 -14.94 16.33
C PHE A 90 -3.85 -14.25 17.54
N HIS A 91 -3.32 -14.46 18.75
CA HIS A 91 -3.72 -13.71 19.93
C HIS A 91 -3.24 -12.25 19.87
N SER A 92 -1.99 -12.03 19.44
CA SER A 92 -1.38 -10.70 19.39
C SER A 92 -1.77 -9.89 18.15
N SER A 93 -2.28 -10.53 17.10
CA SER A 93 -2.45 -9.96 15.75
C SER A 93 -3.89 -10.06 15.26
N TYR A 94 -4.83 -9.41 15.97
CA TYR A 94 -6.26 -9.50 15.62
C TYR A 94 -6.57 -8.87 14.24
N GLY A 95 -7.40 -9.58 13.45
CA GLY A 95 -7.93 -9.07 12.18
C GLY A 95 -6.98 -9.12 10.98
N ARG A 96 -5.72 -9.54 11.17
CA ARG A 96 -4.77 -9.64 10.06
C ARG A 96 -5.09 -10.80 9.11
N LYS A 97 -4.88 -10.53 7.83
CA LYS A 97 -5.04 -11.49 6.74
C LYS A 97 -3.73 -11.62 5.97
N ILE A 98 -3.45 -12.83 5.49
CA ILE A 98 -2.27 -13.08 4.66
C ILE A 98 -2.65 -13.32 3.21
N LYS A 99 -1.79 -12.84 2.31
CA LYS A 99 -1.73 -13.25 0.90
C LYS A 99 -0.37 -13.86 0.65
N VAL A 100 -0.32 -14.98 -0.05
CA VAL A 100 0.91 -15.69 -0.36
C VAL A 100 1.01 -15.89 -1.87
N HIS A 101 2.15 -15.50 -2.43
CA HIS A 101 2.48 -15.67 -3.84
C HIS A 101 3.71 -16.56 -3.97
N ALA A 102 3.55 -17.71 -4.65
CA ALA A 102 4.68 -18.53 -5.04
C ALA A 102 5.32 -17.94 -6.31
N ASN A 103 6.56 -17.51 -6.21
CA ASN A 103 7.33 -16.92 -7.31
C ASN A 103 8.03 -18.01 -8.13
N SER A 104 8.50 -19.08 -7.46
CA SER A 104 9.07 -20.24 -8.11
C SER A 104 8.67 -21.55 -7.41
N ILE A 105 8.50 -22.61 -8.17
CA ILE A 105 8.23 -23.96 -7.68
C ILE A 105 9.19 -24.89 -8.41
N ARG A 106 10.09 -25.55 -7.67
CA ARG A 106 11.10 -26.42 -8.23
C ARG A 106 11.09 -27.77 -7.53
N PHE A 107 10.78 -28.82 -8.26
CA PHE A 107 10.90 -30.20 -7.77
C PHE A 107 12.38 -30.56 -7.66
N LEU A 108 12.82 -30.86 -6.45
CA LEU A 108 14.16 -31.36 -6.17
C LEU A 108 14.22 -32.88 -6.39
N ARG A 109 13.09 -33.54 -6.09
CA ARG A 109 12.81 -34.96 -6.30
C ARG A 109 11.30 -35.10 -6.56
N PRO A 110 10.81 -36.27 -7.03
CA PRO A 110 9.39 -36.48 -7.20
C PRO A 110 8.54 -36.28 -5.95
N ASP A 111 9.16 -36.45 -4.76
CA ASP A 111 8.55 -36.35 -3.44
C ASP A 111 9.04 -35.13 -2.63
N ILE A 112 9.89 -34.27 -3.21
CA ILE A 112 10.43 -33.07 -2.54
C ILE A 112 10.36 -31.86 -3.48
N VAL A 113 9.79 -30.76 -2.99
CA VAL A 113 9.66 -29.51 -3.73
C VAL A 113 10.19 -28.33 -2.89
N LEU A 114 10.91 -27.43 -3.54
CA LEU A 114 11.27 -26.12 -3.03
C LEU A 114 10.37 -25.07 -3.65
N ILE A 115 9.80 -24.21 -2.81
CA ILE A 115 8.92 -23.12 -3.19
C ILE A 115 9.51 -21.82 -2.63
N ASP A 116 9.84 -20.87 -3.50
CA ASP A 116 10.21 -19.52 -3.11
C ASP A 116 9.06 -18.58 -3.40
N GLY A 117 8.79 -17.64 -2.51
CA GLY A 117 7.67 -16.76 -2.65
C GLY A 117 7.71 -15.52 -1.77
N THR A 118 6.62 -14.78 -1.82
CA THR A 118 6.37 -13.59 -1.00
C THR A 118 5.06 -13.73 -0.25
N SER A 119 5.01 -13.15 0.95
CA SER A 119 3.80 -13.00 1.75
C SER A 119 3.49 -11.53 1.99
N GLU A 120 2.23 -11.17 2.08
CA GLU A 120 1.75 -9.84 2.43
C GLU A 120 0.72 -9.98 3.55
N VAL A 121 0.91 -9.29 4.67
CA VAL A 121 -0.04 -9.26 5.78
C VAL A 121 -0.73 -7.91 5.84
N ASP A 122 -2.09 -7.92 5.91
CA ASP A 122 -2.93 -6.73 5.93
C ASP A 122 -4.05 -6.88 7.00
N PRO A 123 -4.34 -5.88 7.86
CA PRO A 123 -3.60 -4.63 8.01
C PRO A 123 -2.18 -4.83 8.53
N ALA A 124 -1.28 -4.01 8.02
CA ALA A 124 0.11 -4.06 8.42
C ALA A 124 0.29 -3.62 9.89
N PRO A 125 1.20 -4.23 10.65
CA PRO A 125 1.59 -3.75 11.96
C PRO A 125 2.06 -2.30 11.86
N GLU A 126 1.68 -1.46 12.84
CA GLU A 126 2.12 -0.06 12.93
C GLU A 126 1.92 0.76 11.63
N GLY A 127 0.98 0.32 10.78
CA GLY A 127 0.67 1.03 9.55
C GLY A 127 1.68 0.86 8.41
N LYS A 128 2.69 0.02 8.55
CA LYS A 128 3.64 -0.32 7.48
C LYS A 128 3.22 -1.60 6.77
N PRO A 129 3.25 -1.66 5.44
CA PRO A 129 3.09 -2.93 4.73
C PRO A 129 4.18 -3.91 5.18
N VAL A 130 3.79 -5.08 5.64
CA VAL A 130 4.72 -6.16 5.93
C VAL A 130 4.70 -7.10 4.73
N MET A 131 5.78 -7.06 3.99
CA MET A 131 6.08 -8.06 2.97
C MET A 131 7.19 -8.95 3.50
N GLY A 132 6.96 -10.27 3.44
CA GLY A 132 7.96 -11.27 3.74
C GLY A 132 8.38 -11.99 2.48
N ARG A 133 9.63 -12.47 2.44
CA ARG A 133 10.07 -13.50 1.52
C ARG A 133 10.14 -14.81 2.27
N PHE A 134 9.80 -15.88 1.61
CA PHE A 134 9.96 -17.21 2.19
C PHE A 134 10.56 -18.20 1.18
N SER A 135 11.28 -19.16 1.73
CA SER A 135 11.65 -20.41 1.06
C SER A 135 11.05 -21.56 1.86
N ALA A 136 10.23 -22.38 1.20
CA ALA A 136 9.55 -23.50 1.81
C ALA A 136 9.91 -24.81 1.11
N ILE A 137 10.29 -25.82 1.88
CA ILE A 137 10.43 -27.18 1.40
C ILE A 137 9.20 -27.97 1.82
N ARG A 138 8.59 -28.64 0.86
CA ARG A 138 7.53 -29.63 1.12
C ARG A 138 7.99 -31.02 0.74
N ILE A 139 7.53 -31.98 1.51
CA ILE A 139 7.72 -33.41 1.24
C ILE A 139 6.36 -34.04 1.01
N LYS A 140 6.32 -35.09 0.18
CA LYS A 140 5.11 -35.86 -0.08
C LYS A 140 5.11 -37.10 0.79
N LYS A 141 4.22 -37.17 1.79
CA LYS A 141 3.98 -38.33 2.64
C LYS A 141 2.53 -38.75 2.52
N ASP A 142 2.26 -40.02 2.29
CA ASP A 142 0.91 -40.59 2.14
C ASP A 142 0.01 -39.81 1.19
N GLY A 143 0.57 -39.36 0.06
CA GLY A 143 -0.11 -38.60 -0.97
C GLY A 143 -0.35 -37.13 -0.64
N LYS A 144 0.06 -36.63 0.53
CA LYS A 144 -0.10 -35.22 0.96
C LYS A 144 1.24 -34.49 0.92
N TRP A 145 1.19 -33.22 0.50
CA TRP A 145 2.34 -32.31 0.54
C TRP A 145 2.40 -31.59 1.89
N LEU A 146 3.31 -32.01 2.76
CA LEU A 146 3.55 -31.42 4.08
C LEU A 146 4.72 -30.44 4.04
N LEU A 147 4.63 -29.34 4.79
CA LEU A 147 5.75 -28.46 5.04
C LEU A 147 6.77 -29.15 5.94
N THR A 148 8.03 -29.19 5.54
CA THR A 148 9.10 -29.76 6.37
C THR A 148 10.11 -28.70 6.80
N SER A 149 10.27 -27.63 6.03
CA SER A 149 11.14 -26.52 6.40
C SER A 149 10.66 -25.23 5.78
N VAL A 150 10.54 -24.16 6.57
CA VAL A 150 10.25 -22.81 6.08
C VAL A 150 11.22 -21.82 6.69
N ARG A 151 11.72 -20.94 5.86
CA ARG A 151 12.56 -19.81 6.24
C ARG A 151 11.91 -18.53 5.75
N GLU A 152 11.63 -17.61 6.66
CA GLU A 152 11.10 -16.30 6.34
C GLU A 152 12.16 -15.22 6.55
N SER A 153 12.03 -14.14 5.81
CA SER A 153 12.81 -12.94 5.99
C SER A 153 11.92 -11.74 5.71
N ALA A 154 12.00 -10.71 6.53
CA ALA A 154 11.31 -9.47 6.26
C ALA A 154 11.86 -8.85 4.96
N GLU A 155 10.98 -8.41 4.06
CA GLU A 155 11.34 -7.57 2.94
C GLU A 155 10.98 -6.12 3.30
N GLU A 156 11.98 -5.27 3.48
CA GLU A 156 11.73 -3.84 3.65
C GLU A 156 11.19 -3.28 2.32
N VAL A 157 9.90 -3.02 2.30
CA VAL A 157 9.30 -2.28 1.18
C VAL A 157 9.63 -0.81 1.40
N PRO A 158 10.32 -0.15 0.45
CA PRO A 158 10.59 1.28 0.58
C PRO A 158 9.31 2.06 0.84
N SER A 159 9.26 2.75 1.97
CA SER A 159 8.10 3.53 2.40
C SER A 159 8.54 4.91 2.90
N ASN A 160 7.81 5.95 2.49
CA ASN A 160 7.95 7.30 3.01
C ASN A 160 7.02 7.58 4.20
N TYR A 161 6.45 6.55 4.81
CA TYR A 161 5.47 6.68 5.90
C TYR A 161 5.98 7.56 7.03
N GLU A 162 7.22 7.36 7.51
CA GLU A 162 7.78 8.14 8.63
C GLU A 162 7.85 9.65 8.32
N HIS A 163 8.09 10.01 7.05
CA HIS A 163 8.07 11.40 6.62
C HIS A 163 6.66 11.97 6.51
N LEU A 164 5.67 11.13 6.21
CA LEU A 164 4.28 11.52 5.95
C LEU A 164 3.36 11.29 7.15
N LYS A 165 3.78 10.49 8.15
CA LYS A 165 3.02 10.22 9.39
C LYS A 165 2.47 11.48 10.07
N PRO A 166 3.20 12.61 10.12
CA PRO A 166 2.66 13.85 10.70
C PRO A 166 1.44 14.42 9.96
N LEU A 167 1.12 13.91 8.77
CA LEU A 167 -0.08 14.25 8.00
C LEU A 167 -1.18 13.17 8.08
N GLU A 168 -1.06 12.18 8.94
CA GLU A 168 -2.03 11.08 9.08
C GLU A 168 -3.43 11.56 9.46
N TRP A 169 -3.53 12.72 10.11
CA TRP A 169 -4.78 13.40 10.39
C TRP A 169 -5.64 13.67 9.14
N MET A 170 -5.02 13.76 7.95
CA MET A 170 -5.75 13.98 6.69
C MET A 170 -6.56 12.76 6.24
N ILE A 171 -6.23 11.56 6.71
CA ILE A 171 -6.86 10.31 6.26
C ILE A 171 -8.32 10.28 6.71
N GLY A 172 -9.22 9.93 5.77
CA GLY A 172 -10.66 9.84 5.98
C GLY A 172 -11.46 10.70 5.02
N GLU A 173 -12.74 10.86 5.32
CA GLU A 173 -13.70 11.67 4.57
C GLU A 173 -13.95 12.98 5.32
N TRP A 174 -13.92 14.08 4.60
CA TRP A 174 -14.02 15.41 5.18
C TRP A 174 -14.99 16.30 4.39
N VAL A 175 -15.65 17.19 5.09
CA VAL A 175 -16.49 18.19 4.46
C VAL A 175 -16.28 19.57 5.10
N ASP A 176 -16.19 20.60 4.30
CA ASP A 176 -16.49 21.96 4.70
C ASP A 176 -17.84 22.37 4.13
N GLN A 177 -18.56 23.19 4.85
CA GLN A 177 -19.85 23.73 4.43
C GLN A 177 -19.90 25.21 4.72
N GLU A 178 -20.02 26.00 3.68
CA GLU A 178 -20.42 27.38 3.74
C GLU A 178 -21.75 27.53 2.99
N ASP A 179 -22.56 28.53 3.35
CA ASP A 179 -23.97 28.74 2.94
C ASP A 179 -24.45 28.11 1.63
N SER A 180 -23.70 28.20 0.56
CA SER A 180 -24.07 27.66 -0.77
C SER A 180 -23.02 26.76 -1.39
N THR A 181 -21.84 26.66 -0.78
CA THR A 181 -20.69 25.88 -1.25
C THR A 181 -20.35 24.79 -0.26
N SER A 182 -20.02 23.59 -0.76
CA SER A 182 -19.46 22.53 0.06
C SER A 182 -18.29 21.87 -0.67
N ILE A 183 -17.23 21.60 0.06
CA ILE A 183 -16.08 20.86 -0.47
C ILE A 183 -15.98 19.53 0.27
N TYR A 184 -16.12 18.45 -0.48
CA TYR A 184 -15.90 17.09 0.01
C TYR A 184 -14.50 16.64 -0.35
N THR A 185 -13.80 16.09 0.62
CA THR A 185 -12.45 15.56 0.43
C THR A 185 -12.36 14.15 1.00
N SER A 186 -11.82 13.23 0.21
CA SER A 186 -11.49 11.87 0.61
C SER A 186 -9.97 11.71 0.57
N ALA A 187 -9.39 11.13 1.59
CA ALA A 187 -7.95 10.89 1.66
C ALA A 187 -7.65 9.47 2.16
N VAL A 188 -6.78 8.77 1.43
CA VAL A 188 -6.34 7.41 1.76
C VAL A 188 -4.83 7.28 1.54
N TRP A 189 -4.22 6.32 2.22
CA TRP A 189 -2.83 5.95 1.93
C TRP A 189 -2.72 5.21 0.59
N SER A 190 -1.62 5.44 -0.13
CA SER A 190 -1.20 4.51 -1.19
C SER A 190 -0.77 3.17 -0.59
N LYS A 191 -0.71 2.11 -1.40
CA LYS A 191 -0.42 0.73 -0.94
C LYS A 191 0.80 0.63 0.00
N ASN A 192 1.90 1.31 -0.31
CA ASN A 192 3.14 1.28 0.48
C ASN A 192 3.33 2.53 1.34
N LYS A 193 2.25 3.28 1.59
CA LYS A 193 2.27 4.56 2.33
C LYS A 193 3.35 5.56 1.87
N ASN A 194 3.74 5.49 0.60
CA ASN A 194 4.63 6.45 -0.04
C ASN A 194 3.94 7.77 -0.35
N PHE A 195 2.60 7.75 -0.44
CA PHE A 195 1.78 8.91 -0.75
C PHE A 195 0.48 8.88 0.03
N ILE A 196 -0.06 10.09 0.32
CA ILE A 196 -1.47 10.28 0.65
C ILE A 196 -2.18 10.65 -0.65
N LEU A 197 -3.22 9.90 -1.00
CA LEU A 197 -4.04 10.08 -2.19
C LEU A 197 -5.33 10.77 -1.79
N ARG A 198 -5.54 12.00 -2.27
CA ARG A 198 -6.73 12.80 -1.98
C ARG A 198 -7.58 12.98 -3.23
N LYS A 199 -8.89 12.93 -3.06
CA LYS A 199 -9.88 13.36 -4.06
C LYS A 199 -10.69 14.49 -3.44
N PHE A 200 -11.05 15.47 -4.24
CA PHE A 200 -11.93 16.55 -3.78
C PHE A 200 -13.03 16.85 -4.79
N LYS A 201 -14.16 17.35 -4.28
CA LYS A 201 -15.29 17.84 -5.08
C LYS A 201 -15.80 19.12 -4.48
N VAL A 202 -15.89 20.16 -5.30
CA VAL A 202 -16.48 21.46 -4.95
C VAL A 202 -17.88 21.48 -5.50
N ASN A 203 -18.87 21.59 -4.63
CA ASN A 203 -20.28 21.73 -5.00
C ASN A 203 -20.73 23.15 -4.75
N LEU A 204 -21.47 23.71 -5.70
CA LEU A 204 -22.17 24.98 -5.57
C LEU A 204 -23.65 24.74 -5.81
N LYS A 205 -24.48 25.02 -4.80
CA LYS A 205 -25.94 24.82 -4.87
C LYS A 205 -26.34 23.44 -5.38
N GLY A 206 -25.65 22.39 -4.92
CA GLY A 206 -25.91 20.99 -5.25
C GLY A 206 -25.37 20.52 -6.61
N ARG A 207 -24.66 21.34 -7.35
CA ARG A 207 -23.97 20.96 -8.59
C ARG A 207 -22.48 20.88 -8.39
N VAL A 208 -21.85 19.85 -8.91
CA VAL A 208 -20.37 19.75 -8.94
C VAL A 208 -19.85 20.84 -9.87
N LEU A 209 -19.12 21.79 -9.30
CA LEU A 209 -18.48 22.88 -10.03
C LEU A 209 -17.08 22.46 -10.49
N LEU A 210 -16.33 21.81 -9.62
CA LEU A 210 -14.96 21.38 -9.85
C LEU A 210 -14.69 20.11 -9.07
N SER A 211 -13.87 19.24 -9.59
CA SER A 211 -13.32 18.11 -8.84
C SER A 211 -11.86 17.89 -9.21
N GLY A 212 -11.17 17.07 -8.44
CA GLY A 212 -9.79 16.79 -8.76
C GLY A 212 -9.16 15.79 -7.81
N THR A 213 -7.86 15.60 -8.03
CA THR A 213 -7.02 14.71 -7.23
C THR A 213 -5.79 15.45 -6.74
N GLN A 214 -5.31 15.03 -5.57
CA GLN A 214 -4.04 15.49 -5.03
C GLN A 214 -3.24 14.30 -4.54
N ARG A 215 -1.95 14.28 -4.84
CA ARG A 215 -0.99 13.38 -4.19
C ARG A 215 -0.12 14.19 -3.25
N VAL A 216 0.09 13.70 -2.04
CA VAL A 216 1.02 14.28 -1.08
C VAL A 216 2.12 13.24 -0.83
N GLY A 217 3.37 13.63 -0.97
CA GLY A 217 4.52 12.75 -0.87
C GLY A 217 5.75 13.45 -0.31
N TRP A 218 6.84 12.70 -0.17
CA TRP A 218 8.13 13.20 0.26
C TRP A 218 9.01 13.56 -0.94
N ASP A 219 9.58 14.77 -0.94
CA ASP A 219 10.61 15.18 -1.89
C ASP A 219 11.99 14.93 -1.27
N PRO A 220 12.71 13.88 -1.69
CA PRO A 220 14.00 13.52 -1.09
C PRO A 220 15.12 14.52 -1.41
N ILE A 221 14.98 15.30 -2.49
CA ILE A 221 15.97 16.32 -2.87
C ILE A 221 15.88 17.52 -1.94
N ARG A 222 14.65 18.00 -1.71
CA ARG A 222 14.41 19.16 -0.83
C ARG A 222 14.22 18.78 0.64
N LYS A 223 14.13 17.48 0.93
CA LYS A 223 13.82 16.94 2.27
C LYS A 223 12.57 17.59 2.86
N GLN A 224 11.51 17.65 2.06
CA GLN A 224 10.28 18.35 2.40
C GLN A 224 9.06 17.61 1.83
N ILE A 225 7.93 17.73 2.52
CA ILE A 225 6.65 17.22 2.00
C ILE A 225 6.21 18.11 0.83
N LYS A 226 5.80 17.47 -0.26
CA LYS A 226 5.33 18.09 -1.49
C LYS A 226 3.98 17.52 -1.90
N SER A 227 3.14 18.34 -2.51
CA SER A 227 1.89 17.88 -3.11
C SER A 227 1.76 18.29 -4.55
N TRP A 228 1.05 17.47 -5.33
CA TRP A 228 0.67 17.69 -6.72
C TRP A 228 -0.84 17.60 -6.82
N THR A 229 -1.46 18.61 -7.39
CA THR A 229 -2.91 18.72 -7.53
C THR A 229 -3.25 18.81 -9.01
N PHE A 230 -4.29 18.10 -9.44
CA PHE A 230 -4.85 18.12 -10.79
C PHE A 230 -6.36 18.21 -10.68
N ASP A 231 -6.96 19.10 -11.48
CA ASP A 231 -8.40 19.28 -11.47
C ASP A 231 -9.06 18.94 -12.82
N THR A 232 -10.38 18.88 -12.82
CA THR A 232 -11.19 18.51 -14.01
C THR A 232 -11.17 19.56 -15.11
N ASP A 233 -10.76 20.79 -14.80
CA ASP A 233 -10.68 21.87 -15.78
C ASP A 233 -9.31 21.92 -16.46
N GLY A 234 -8.41 20.98 -16.12
CA GLY A 234 -7.08 20.89 -16.70
C GLY A 234 -6.02 21.73 -15.97
N GLY A 235 -6.39 22.34 -14.85
CA GLY A 235 -5.46 23.04 -13.98
C GLY A 235 -4.57 22.06 -13.20
N MET A 236 -3.34 22.50 -12.92
CA MET A 236 -2.40 21.73 -12.09
C MET A 236 -1.66 22.66 -11.13
N ALA A 237 -1.28 22.12 -9.96
CA ALA A 237 -0.52 22.87 -8.97
C ALA A 237 0.41 21.98 -8.17
N GLU A 238 1.53 22.56 -7.74
CA GLU A 238 2.45 22.00 -6.77
C GLU A 238 2.37 22.79 -5.45
N GLY A 239 2.59 22.13 -4.33
CA GLY A 239 2.62 22.77 -3.03
C GLY A 239 3.71 22.19 -2.14
N TYR A 240 4.46 23.04 -1.44
CA TYR A 240 5.44 22.65 -0.43
C TYR A 240 4.88 22.91 0.97
N TRP A 241 4.97 21.88 1.81
CA TRP A 241 4.38 21.84 3.12
C TRP A 241 5.41 22.14 4.20
N SER A 242 5.08 22.99 5.16
CA SER A 242 5.87 23.24 6.35
C SER A 242 4.99 23.25 7.59
N ARG A 243 5.50 22.71 8.71
CA ARG A 243 4.80 22.70 9.98
C ARG A 243 5.28 23.85 10.86
N GLN A 244 4.34 24.53 11.52
CA GLN A 244 4.58 25.61 12.47
C GLN A 244 3.64 25.40 13.67
N GLY A 245 4.14 24.71 14.71
CA GLY A 245 3.30 24.30 15.84
C GLY A 245 2.18 23.36 15.41
N ASN A 246 0.92 23.76 15.67
CA ASN A 246 -0.28 23.05 15.24
C ASN A 246 -0.77 23.44 13.83
N HIS A 247 -0.01 24.27 13.10
CA HIS A 247 -0.35 24.71 11.75
C HIS A 247 0.48 23.99 10.70
N TRP A 248 -0.17 23.63 9.59
CA TRP A 248 0.47 23.23 8.35
C TRP A 248 0.28 24.32 7.31
N VAL A 249 1.38 24.88 6.83
CA VAL A 249 1.40 25.92 5.80
C VAL A 249 1.85 25.30 4.48
N VAL A 250 1.07 25.56 3.43
CA VAL A 250 1.33 25.03 2.08
C VAL A 250 1.42 26.20 1.11
N LYS A 251 2.61 26.46 0.61
CA LYS A 251 2.81 27.42 -0.48
C LYS A 251 2.59 26.72 -1.81
N LYS A 252 1.56 27.14 -2.52
CA LYS A 252 1.13 26.53 -3.80
C LYS A 252 1.50 27.43 -4.98
N VAL A 253 1.96 26.79 -6.05
CA VAL A 253 2.14 27.39 -7.36
C VAL A 253 1.47 26.49 -8.37
N GLY A 254 0.64 27.06 -9.24
CA GLY A 254 -0.11 26.31 -10.22
C GLY A 254 -0.19 27.04 -11.56
N VAL A 255 -0.80 26.35 -12.50
CA VAL A 255 -1.14 26.86 -13.81
C VAL A 255 -2.54 26.39 -14.17
N LEU A 256 -3.37 27.30 -14.68
CA LEU A 256 -4.70 27.02 -15.20
C LEU A 256 -4.61 26.42 -16.61
N GLN A 257 -5.71 25.91 -17.15
CA GLN A 257 -5.79 25.32 -18.49
C GLN A 257 -5.28 26.25 -19.61
N ASP A 258 -5.50 27.54 -19.47
CA ASP A 258 -5.11 28.58 -20.43
C ASP A 258 -3.64 29.03 -20.30
N GLY A 259 -2.86 28.41 -19.38
CA GLY A 259 -1.48 28.77 -19.10
C GLY A 259 -1.31 29.89 -18.06
N THR A 260 -2.40 30.44 -17.53
CA THR A 260 -2.34 31.48 -16.49
C THR A 260 -1.75 30.92 -15.21
N ARG A 261 -0.74 31.58 -14.66
CA ARG A 261 -0.12 31.17 -13.37
C ARG A 261 -1.00 31.57 -12.21
N ALA A 262 -1.03 30.71 -11.19
CA ALA A 262 -1.74 30.96 -9.96
C ALA A 262 -0.84 30.62 -8.75
N THR A 263 -0.97 31.42 -7.68
CA THR A 263 -0.30 31.15 -6.40
C THR A 263 -1.27 31.32 -5.24
N ALA A 264 -1.05 30.58 -4.17
CA ALA A 264 -1.79 30.73 -2.92
C ALA A 264 -0.97 30.17 -1.74
N THR A 265 -1.27 30.65 -0.55
CA THR A 265 -0.79 30.07 0.71
C THR A 265 -1.97 29.51 1.49
N ASN A 266 -2.02 28.18 1.60
CA ASN A 266 -3.06 27.50 2.39
C ASN A 266 -2.53 27.19 3.80
N THR A 267 -3.34 27.39 4.79
CA THR A 267 -3.03 27.02 6.18
C THR A 267 -4.08 26.07 6.71
N TYR A 268 -3.63 24.98 7.31
CA TYR A 268 -4.46 24.01 8.03
C TYR A 268 -4.10 24.12 9.51
N THR A 269 -5.06 24.47 10.35
CA THR A 269 -4.87 24.58 11.80
C THR A 269 -5.57 23.42 12.47
N LEU A 270 -4.81 22.52 13.08
CA LEU A 270 -5.35 21.36 13.78
C LEU A 270 -5.93 21.81 15.13
N ASP A 271 -7.06 21.20 15.50
CA ASP A 271 -7.61 21.34 16.83
C ASP A 271 -6.96 20.31 17.75
N GLU A 272 -6.32 20.76 18.83
CA GLU A 272 -5.64 19.85 19.76
C GLU A 272 -6.61 19.04 20.63
N ASN A 273 -7.88 19.47 20.69
CA ASN A 273 -8.91 18.84 21.51
C ASN A 273 -9.93 18.04 20.69
N ASP A 274 -9.84 18.08 19.36
CA ASP A 274 -10.81 17.43 18.48
C ASP A 274 -10.16 17.02 17.15
N GLU A 275 -9.81 15.73 17.04
CA GLU A 275 -9.18 15.16 15.85
C GLU A 275 -10.12 15.09 14.64
N ASP A 276 -11.44 15.28 14.86
CA ASP A 276 -12.45 15.24 13.81
C ASP A 276 -12.73 16.59 13.18
N ARG A 277 -11.89 17.60 13.47
CA ARG A 277 -11.99 18.90 12.83
C ARG A 277 -10.63 19.58 12.67
N PHE A 278 -10.56 20.43 11.67
CA PHE A 278 -9.49 21.41 11.49
C PHE A 278 -10.05 22.69 10.84
N LEU A 279 -9.25 23.75 10.90
CA LEU A 279 -9.58 25.01 10.24
C LEU A 279 -8.68 25.16 9.02
N TRP A 280 -9.26 25.60 7.91
CA TRP A 280 -8.53 25.86 6.68
C TRP A 280 -8.74 27.31 6.22
N LYS A 281 -7.70 27.92 5.68
CA LYS A 281 -7.76 29.22 5.02
C LYS A 281 -6.83 29.27 3.83
N SER A 282 -7.11 30.20 2.90
CA SER A 282 -6.26 30.45 1.73
C SER A 282 -5.99 31.95 1.57
N GLN A 283 -4.72 32.32 1.57
CA GLN A 283 -4.27 33.72 1.55
C GLN A 283 -3.22 33.95 0.46
N ASN A 284 -2.92 35.22 0.18
CA ASN A 284 -1.96 35.63 -0.86
C ASN A 284 -2.29 34.97 -2.21
N ARG A 285 -3.56 35.02 -2.57
CA ARG A 285 -4.10 34.40 -3.77
C ARG A 285 -3.87 35.32 -4.97
N ILE A 286 -3.14 34.82 -5.95
CA ILE A 286 -2.84 35.58 -7.18
C ILE A 286 -3.14 34.68 -8.35
N VAL A 287 -3.90 35.21 -9.34
CA VAL A 287 -4.18 34.54 -10.61
C VAL A 287 -3.75 35.48 -11.73
N GLY A 288 -2.77 35.06 -12.52
CA GLY A 288 -2.07 35.96 -13.45
C GLY A 288 -1.41 37.13 -12.72
N ASN A 289 -1.94 38.32 -12.91
CA ASN A 289 -1.50 39.55 -12.24
C ASN A 289 -2.58 40.13 -11.29
N VAL A 290 -3.65 39.38 -11.03
CA VAL A 290 -4.77 39.84 -10.22
C VAL A 290 -4.67 39.21 -8.82
N HIS A 291 -4.79 40.06 -7.79
CA HIS A 291 -4.96 39.60 -6.42
C HIS A 291 -6.42 39.19 -6.22
N GLU A 292 -6.63 37.91 -5.94
CA GLU A 292 -7.93 37.37 -5.56
C GLU A 292 -8.19 37.60 -4.06
N PRO A 293 -9.44 37.79 -3.63
CA PRO A 293 -9.77 37.88 -2.22
C PRO A 293 -9.28 36.66 -1.44
N ASP A 294 -8.75 36.88 -0.25
CA ASP A 294 -8.42 35.80 0.66
C ASP A 294 -9.68 35.00 1.01
N ILE A 295 -9.53 33.71 1.25
CA ILE A 295 -10.57 32.88 1.83
C ILE A 295 -10.32 32.82 3.32
N ASP A 296 -11.27 33.33 4.09
CA ASP A 296 -11.23 33.32 5.54
C ASP A 296 -11.27 31.90 6.10
N GLN A 297 -11.15 31.79 7.40
CA GLN A 297 -11.05 30.51 8.09
C GLN A 297 -12.35 29.70 7.99
N VAL A 298 -12.29 28.60 7.28
CA VAL A 298 -13.37 27.63 7.09
C VAL A 298 -13.18 26.46 8.02
N LYS A 299 -14.25 26.01 8.66
CA LYS A 299 -14.25 24.81 9.51
C LYS A 299 -14.47 23.58 8.65
N VAL A 300 -13.56 22.62 8.74
CA VAL A 300 -13.63 21.33 8.06
C VAL A 300 -13.87 20.24 9.10
N ILE A 301 -14.87 19.39 8.89
CA ILE A 301 -15.27 18.34 9.81
C ILE A 301 -15.13 16.96 9.15
N ARG A 302 -14.77 15.97 9.93
CA ARG A 302 -14.70 14.57 9.50
C ARG A 302 -16.11 14.01 9.36
N LEU A 303 -16.36 13.33 8.26
CA LEU A 303 -17.58 12.55 8.09
C LEU A 303 -17.46 11.20 8.79
N PRO A 304 -18.52 10.70 9.44
CA PRO A 304 -18.51 9.36 9.97
C PRO A 304 -18.29 8.34 8.84
N PRO A 305 -17.66 7.20 9.11
CA PRO A 305 -17.53 6.12 8.14
C PRO A 305 -18.90 5.78 7.56
N ALA A 306 -18.96 5.58 6.23
CA ALA A 306 -20.17 5.08 5.60
C ALA A 306 -20.55 3.74 6.27
N LEU A 307 -21.77 3.61 6.72
CA LEU A 307 -22.29 2.33 7.18
C LEU A 307 -22.22 1.39 5.98
N ASP A 308 -21.47 0.29 6.13
CA ASP A 308 -21.42 -0.76 5.11
C ASP A 308 -22.84 -1.16 4.78
N SER A 309 -23.30 -0.84 3.58
CA SER A 309 -24.53 -1.38 3.03
C SER A 309 -24.32 -2.89 2.88
N LYS A 310 -24.92 -3.67 3.80
CA LYS A 310 -24.94 -5.14 3.75
C LYS A 310 -25.55 -5.66 2.47
#